data_872c4d74f86d850c30be25c97374d5b8
#
_entry.id   872c4d74f86d850c30be25c97374d5b8
#
_cell.length_a   1.000
_cell.length_b   1.000
_cell.length_c   1.000
_cell.angle_alpha   90.00
_cell.angle_beta   90.00
_cell.angle_gamma   90.00
#
_symmetry.space_group_name_H-M   'P 1'
#
loop_
_entity.id
_entity.type
_entity.pdbx_description
1 polymer ?
#
loop_
_entity_poly.entity_id
_entity_poly.type
_entity_poly.pdbx_seq_one_letter_code
_entity_poly.pdbx_strand_id
1 'polypeptide(L)'
;MSLLHTPVCELLGCDEPVVLSGLGGVARAELVAAVSEAGGFGFLGMVREPPALIEAEIARVRAATGRPFGVNLIPAATAPALLEAELATVLAAEIAAVMLFWDLRADVLRRLRDARLIVVCQVGSALEARQAVDAGAQVVVA
;
A
#
# COMPACT_ATOMS: atom_id res chain seq x y z
N MET A 1 -16.60 4.72 19.15
CA MET A 1 -16.45 3.76 18.03
C MET A 1 -17.43 4.18 16.94
N SER A 2 -16.98 4.41 15.72
CA SER A 2 -17.86 4.67 14.59
C SER A 2 -18.74 3.43 14.32
N LEU A 3 -19.99 3.64 13.88
CA LEU A 3 -20.89 2.54 13.44
C LEU A 3 -20.36 1.82 12.19
N LEU A 4 -19.41 2.43 11.49
CA LEU A 4 -18.78 1.89 10.29
C LEU A 4 -17.46 1.17 10.55
N HIS A 5 -17.01 1.12 11.82
CA HIS A 5 -15.73 0.47 12.16
C HIS A 5 -15.77 -1.04 11.83
N THR A 6 -14.78 -1.50 11.07
CA THR A 6 -14.69 -2.88 10.57
C THR A 6 -13.32 -3.50 10.89
N PRO A 7 -13.15 -4.83 10.78
CA PRO A 7 -11.84 -5.45 11.00
C PRO A 7 -10.71 -4.88 10.13
N VAL A 8 -11.01 -4.34 8.94
CA VAL A 8 -10.00 -3.69 8.10
C VAL A 8 -9.50 -2.39 8.73
N CYS A 9 -10.34 -1.68 9.49
CA CYS A 9 -9.93 -0.49 10.22
C CYS A 9 -8.91 -0.84 11.31
N GLU A 10 -9.17 -1.91 12.07
CA GLU A 10 -8.24 -2.39 13.11
C GLU A 10 -6.90 -2.80 12.49
N LEU A 11 -6.94 -3.52 11.37
CA LEU A 11 -5.74 -3.99 10.69
C LEU A 11 -4.90 -2.82 10.14
N LEU A 12 -5.52 -1.87 9.46
CA LEU A 12 -4.84 -0.74 8.84
C LEU A 12 -4.53 0.40 9.82
N GLY A 13 -5.17 0.41 11.00
CA GLY A 13 -5.02 1.47 11.99
C GLY A 13 -5.75 2.77 11.61
N CYS A 14 -6.89 2.66 10.91
CA CYS A 14 -7.74 3.79 10.53
C CYS A 14 -9.07 3.78 11.31
N ASP A 15 -9.76 4.90 11.34
CA ASP A 15 -11.01 5.05 12.10
C ASP A 15 -12.23 4.63 11.25
N GLU A 16 -12.17 4.90 9.94
CA GLU A 16 -13.24 4.66 8.98
C GLU A 16 -12.76 3.71 7.86
N PRO A 17 -13.64 2.82 7.35
CA PRO A 17 -13.29 1.88 6.28
C PRO A 17 -13.26 2.55 4.89
N VAL A 18 -12.60 3.69 4.80
CA VAL A 18 -12.41 4.46 3.56
C VAL A 18 -10.93 4.39 3.17
N VAL A 19 -10.67 3.80 2.01
CA VAL A 19 -9.31 3.59 1.51
C VAL A 19 -9.11 4.36 0.20
N LEU A 20 -8.14 5.27 0.20
CA LEU A 20 -7.64 5.89 -1.03
C LEU A 20 -6.70 4.92 -1.73
N SER A 21 -7.08 4.47 -2.91
CA SER A 21 -6.22 3.65 -3.76
C SER A 21 -5.02 4.43 -4.29
N GLY A 22 -3.93 3.73 -4.61
CA GLY A 22 -2.75 4.32 -5.23
C GLY A 22 -3.02 4.70 -6.69
N LEU A 23 -3.44 5.93 -6.92
CA LEU A 23 -3.66 6.50 -8.24
C LEU A 23 -2.37 7.17 -8.73
N GLY A 24 -1.76 6.61 -9.79
CA GLY A 24 -0.53 7.15 -10.37
C GLY A 24 -0.66 8.63 -10.74
N GLY A 25 0.28 9.45 -10.29
CA GLY A 25 0.29 10.89 -10.52
C GLY A 25 -0.74 11.72 -9.72
N VAL A 26 -1.74 11.09 -9.10
CA VAL A 26 -2.83 11.76 -8.37
C VAL A 26 -2.72 11.53 -6.86
N ALA A 27 -2.58 10.28 -6.43
CA ALA A 27 -2.43 9.94 -5.01
C ALA A 27 -1.01 10.26 -4.54
N ARG A 28 -0.74 11.54 -4.34
CA ARG A 28 0.49 12.13 -3.83
C ARG A 28 0.31 12.52 -2.36
N ALA A 29 1.36 13.03 -1.76
CA ALA A 29 1.44 13.26 -0.33
C ALA A 29 0.29 14.08 0.24
N GLU A 30 -0.14 15.15 -0.43
CA GLU A 30 -1.23 16.00 0.05
C GLU A 30 -2.55 15.24 0.18
N LEU A 31 -2.91 14.46 -0.85
CA LEU A 31 -4.17 13.72 -0.85
C LEU A 31 -4.11 12.54 0.14
N VAL A 32 -2.99 11.82 0.18
CA VAL A 32 -2.79 10.71 1.12
C VAL A 32 -2.86 11.19 2.56
N ALA A 33 -2.17 12.28 2.89
CA ALA A 33 -2.21 12.87 4.23
C ALA A 33 -3.62 13.34 4.61
N ALA A 34 -4.33 14.01 3.69
CA ALA A 34 -5.69 14.48 3.95
C ALA A 34 -6.67 13.34 4.24
N VAL A 35 -6.60 12.24 3.47
CA VAL A 35 -7.44 11.06 3.70
C VAL A 35 -7.10 10.39 5.02
N SER A 36 -5.81 10.22 5.34
CA SER A 36 -5.38 9.61 6.59
C SER A 36 -5.76 10.46 7.81
N GLU A 37 -5.61 11.79 7.74
CA GLU A 37 -6.05 12.72 8.80
C GLU A 37 -7.57 12.71 9.01
N ALA A 38 -8.34 12.52 7.94
CA ALA A 38 -9.79 12.38 8.02
C ALA A 38 -10.26 11.04 8.63
N GLY A 39 -9.34 10.16 9.02
CA GLY A 39 -9.63 8.87 9.63
C GLY A 39 -9.70 7.69 8.65
N GLY A 40 -9.48 7.91 7.36
CA GLY A 40 -9.34 6.87 6.34
C GLY A 40 -7.91 6.31 6.29
N PHE A 41 -7.60 5.57 5.22
CA PHE A 41 -6.26 5.05 4.95
C PHE A 41 -5.84 5.39 3.52
N GLY A 42 -4.73 6.11 3.35
CA GLY A 42 -4.24 6.53 2.04
C GLY A 42 -3.08 5.67 1.53
N PHE A 43 -3.10 5.34 0.22
CA PHE A 43 -1.96 4.74 -0.48
C PHE A 43 -1.35 5.73 -1.47
N LEU A 44 -0.04 6.00 -1.35
CA LEU A 44 0.74 6.72 -2.36
C LEU A 44 0.80 5.91 -3.67
N GLY A 45 0.50 6.53 -4.79
CA GLY A 45 0.60 5.91 -6.12
C GLY A 45 2.00 6.00 -6.69
N MET A 46 2.87 5.02 -6.41
CA MET A 46 4.31 5.07 -6.69
C MET A 46 4.76 4.09 -7.78
N VAL A 47 3.89 3.78 -8.71
CA VAL A 47 4.19 2.84 -9.80
C VAL A 47 5.16 3.44 -10.81
N ARG A 48 6.27 2.76 -11.07
CA ARG A 48 7.34 3.18 -11.99
C ARG A 48 7.97 4.53 -11.63
N GLU A 49 7.95 4.87 -10.35
CA GLU A 49 8.57 6.10 -9.87
C GLU A 49 10.01 5.85 -9.40
N PRO A 50 10.92 6.80 -9.61
CA PRO A 50 12.28 6.65 -9.10
C PRO A 50 12.29 6.63 -7.57
N PRO A 51 13.19 5.84 -6.94
CA PRO A 51 13.33 5.75 -5.48
C PRO A 51 13.35 7.09 -4.76
N ALA A 52 14.08 8.06 -5.28
CA ALA A 52 14.17 9.40 -4.68
C ALA A 52 12.80 10.13 -4.60
N LEU A 53 11.91 9.90 -5.57
CA LEU A 53 10.56 10.46 -5.51
C LEU A 53 9.70 9.73 -4.47
N ILE A 54 9.82 8.40 -4.38
CA ILE A 54 9.11 7.60 -3.36
C ILE A 54 9.50 8.07 -1.97
N GLU A 55 10.80 8.23 -1.71
CA GLU A 55 11.33 8.74 -0.43
C GLU A 55 10.79 10.15 -0.13
N ALA A 56 10.83 11.05 -1.11
CA ALA A 56 10.35 12.41 -0.95
C ALA A 56 8.84 12.46 -0.63
N GLU A 57 8.01 11.70 -1.34
CA GLU A 57 6.57 11.65 -1.10
C GLU A 57 6.24 11.03 0.27
N ILE A 58 6.94 9.96 0.69
CA ILE A 58 6.81 9.39 2.03
C ILE A 58 7.16 10.43 3.11
N ALA A 59 8.28 11.14 2.95
CA ALA A 59 8.68 12.18 3.89
C ALA A 59 7.65 13.32 3.98
N ARG A 60 7.04 13.72 2.85
CA ARG A 60 5.99 14.74 2.81
C ARG A 60 4.71 14.29 3.52
N VAL A 61 4.28 13.02 3.35
CA VAL A 61 3.14 12.49 4.10
C VAL A 61 3.42 12.53 5.59
N ARG A 62 4.60 12.06 6.02
CA ARG A 62 4.98 12.05 7.44
C ARG A 62 5.06 13.44 8.07
N ALA A 63 5.51 14.45 7.29
CA ALA A 63 5.52 15.83 7.75
C ALA A 63 4.10 16.42 7.92
N ALA A 64 3.11 15.87 7.20
CA ALA A 64 1.74 16.38 7.19
C ALA A 64 0.81 15.59 8.13
N THR A 65 1.11 14.33 8.47
CA THR A 65 0.27 13.49 9.32
C THR A 65 1.06 12.49 10.16
N GLY A 66 0.59 12.23 11.38
CA GLY A 66 1.06 11.12 12.20
C GLY A 66 0.28 9.82 11.97
N ARG A 67 -0.75 9.83 11.12
CA ARG A 67 -1.60 8.68 10.84
C ARG A 67 -0.90 7.65 9.95
N PRO A 68 -1.29 6.36 10.02
CA PRO A 68 -0.76 5.33 9.13
C PRO A 68 -1.17 5.56 7.67
N PHE A 69 -0.30 5.17 6.77
CA PHE A 69 -0.50 5.20 5.31
C PHE A 69 0.32 4.10 4.64
N GLY A 70 0.10 3.88 3.35
CA GLY A 70 0.81 2.88 2.58
C GLY A 70 1.33 3.37 1.23
N VAL A 71 1.96 2.46 0.49
CA VAL A 71 2.46 2.68 -0.86
C VAL A 71 1.87 1.64 -1.80
N ASN A 72 1.45 2.05 -3.00
CA ASN A 72 1.03 1.16 -4.07
C ASN A 72 2.16 0.96 -5.08
N LEU A 73 2.42 -0.30 -5.40
CA LEU A 73 3.32 -0.75 -6.47
C LEU A 73 2.57 -1.68 -7.42
N ILE A 74 3.03 -1.75 -8.68
CA ILE A 74 2.50 -2.68 -9.67
C ILE A 74 3.65 -3.48 -10.30
N PRO A 75 3.97 -4.67 -9.77
CA PRO A 75 5.09 -5.48 -10.27
C PRO A 75 4.99 -5.78 -11.77
N ALA A 76 3.80 -6.11 -12.27
CA ALA A 76 3.56 -6.40 -13.69
C ALA A 76 3.82 -5.20 -14.63
N ALA A 77 3.74 -3.97 -14.11
CA ALA A 77 3.91 -2.75 -14.90
C ALA A 77 5.30 -2.12 -14.75
N THR A 78 6.17 -2.66 -13.90
CA THR A 78 7.46 -2.07 -13.56
C THR A 78 8.62 -2.96 -14.05
N ALA A 79 9.60 -2.35 -14.70
CA ALA A 79 10.81 -3.08 -15.13
C ALA A 79 11.52 -3.72 -13.91
N PRO A 80 12.06 -4.95 -14.01
CA PRO A 80 12.59 -5.69 -12.86
C PRO A 80 13.61 -4.92 -12.01
N ALA A 81 14.55 -4.24 -12.65
CA ALA A 81 15.57 -3.47 -11.92
C ALA A 81 14.98 -2.28 -11.15
N LEU A 82 13.98 -1.60 -11.72
CA LEU A 82 13.28 -0.52 -11.05
C LEU A 82 12.40 -1.05 -9.91
N LEU A 83 11.70 -2.16 -10.13
CA LEU A 83 10.89 -2.79 -9.09
C LEU A 83 11.75 -3.17 -7.86
N GLU A 84 12.94 -3.72 -8.07
CA GLU A 84 13.84 -4.02 -6.96
C GLU A 84 14.27 -2.75 -6.20
N ALA A 85 14.53 -1.66 -6.91
CA ALA A 85 14.86 -0.38 -6.28
C ALA A 85 13.66 0.22 -5.53
N GLU A 86 12.45 0.19 -6.12
CA GLU A 86 11.19 0.58 -5.45
C GLU A 86 10.96 -0.25 -4.16
N LEU A 87 11.11 -1.58 -4.25
CA LEU A 87 10.95 -2.47 -3.11
C LEU A 87 11.98 -2.19 -2.01
N ALA A 88 13.25 -1.97 -2.37
CA ALA A 88 14.28 -1.62 -1.40
C ALA A 88 13.94 -0.34 -0.63
N THR A 89 13.46 0.69 -1.35
CA THR A 89 13.01 1.96 -0.76
C THR A 89 11.82 1.76 0.18
N VAL A 90 10.81 1.02 -0.27
CA VAL A 90 9.60 0.76 0.52
C VAL A 90 9.90 -0.08 1.77
N LEU A 91 10.77 -1.09 1.66
CA LEU A 91 11.20 -1.93 2.78
C LEU A 91 12.04 -1.17 3.83
N ALA A 92 12.77 -0.14 3.41
CA ALA A 92 13.52 0.73 4.31
C ALA A 92 12.67 1.82 4.94
N ALA A 93 11.47 2.07 4.40
CA ALA A 93 10.57 3.11 4.88
C ALA A 93 9.71 2.61 6.03
N GLU A 94 9.41 3.51 6.97
CA GLU A 94 8.46 3.20 8.06
C GLU A 94 7.02 3.48 7.59
N ILE A 95 6.45 2.66 6.74
CA ILE A 95 5.06 2.70 6.28
C ILE A 95 4.27 1.53 6.89
N ALA A 96 2.95 1.61 6.89
CA ALA A 96 2.10 0.57 7.48
C ALA A 96 1.77 -0.57 6.51
N ALA A 97 1.57 -0.25 5.22
CA ALA A 97 1.05 -1.20 4.24
C ALA A 97 1.63 -1.01 2.84
N VAL A 98 1.63 -2.07 2.05
CA VAL A 98 1.88 -2.04 0.61
C VAL A 98 0.69 -2.64 -0.12
N MET A 99 0.19 -1.94 -1.15
CA MET A 99 -0.84 -2.41 -2.04
C MET A 99 -0.22 -2.84 -3.37
N LEU A 100 -0.56 -4.04 -3.84
CA LEU A 100 -0.08 -4.60 -5.09
C LEU A 100 -1.25 -4.83 -6.05
N PHE A 101 -1.06 -4.50 -7.33
CA PHE A 101 -2.04 -4.72 -8.38
C PHE A 101 -1.55 -5.72 -9.42
N TRP A 102 -2.48 -6.51 -9.94
CA TRP A 102 -2.44 -7.32 -11.18
C TRP A 102 -1.50 -8.51 -11.21
N ASP A 103 -0.49 -8.60 -10.38
CA ASP A 103 0.46 -9.71 -10.42
C ASP A 103 0.74 -10.22 -9.01
N LEU A 104 0.42 -11.48 -8.78
CA LEU A 104 0.64 -12.16 -7.52
C LEU A 104 2.08 -12.71 -7.45
N ARG A 105 3.04 -11.81 -7.31
CA ARG A 105 4.45 -12.13 -7.08
C ARG A 105 4.66 -12.66 -5.66
N ALA A 106 4.57 -13.98 -5.48
CA ALA A 106 4.71 -14.62 -4.17
C ALA A 106 6.05 -14.32 -3.47
N ASP A 107 7.12 -14.09 -4.25
CA ASP A 107 8.41 -13.65 -3.73
C ASP A 107 8.35 -12.23 -3.15
N VAL A 108 7.66 -11.32 -3.82
CA VAL A 108 7.44 -9.94 -3.35
C VAL A 108 6.57 -9.93 -2.11
N LEU A 109 5.43 -10.67 -2.13
CA LEU A 109 4.53 -10.75 -0.98
C LEU A 109 5.26 -11.24 0.28
N ARG A 110 6.09 -12.30 0.14
CA ARG A 110 6.87 -12.83 1.27
C ARG A 110 7.82 -11.78 1.84
N ARG A 111 8.58 -11.07 0.99
CA ARG A 111 9.51 -10.01 1.41
C ARG A 111 8.80 -8.91 2.20
N LEU A 112 7.64 -8.44 1.72
CA LEU A 112 6.84 -7.41 2.39
C LEU A 112 6.32 -7.90 3.75
N ARG A 113 5.79 -9.12 3.80
CA ARG A 113 5.31 -9.74 5.04
C ARG A 113 6.42 -9.96 6.06
N ASP A 114 7.59 -10.44 5.62
CA ASP A 114 8.75 -10.68 6.50
C ASP A 114 9.25 -9.37 7.11
N ALA A 115 9.06 -8.25 6.41
CA ALA A 115 9.27 -6.89 6.92
C ALA A 115 8.10 -6.37 7.80
N ARG A 116 7.09 -7.21 8.08
CA ARG A 116 5.90 -6.89 8.89
C ARG A 116 4.99 -5.80 8.30
N LEU A 117 5.06 -5.59 7.00
CA LEU A 117 4.14 -4.71 6.30
C LEU A 117 2.81 -5.42 6.06
N ILE A 118 1.71 -4.70 6.16
CA ILE A 118 0.40 -5.19 5.74
C ILE A 118 0.38 -5.25 4.22
N VAL A 119 0.07 -6.43 3.68
CA VAL A 119 0.01 -6.63 2.23
C VAL A 119 -1.44 -6.65 1.78
N VAL A 120 -1.76 -5.70 0.90
CA VAL A 120 -3.07 -5.56 0.26
C VAL A 120 -2.92 -5.96 -1.21
N CYS A 121 -3.76 -6.86 -1.72
CA CYS A 121 -3.72 -7.29 -3.12
C CYS A 121 -5.03 -6.99 -3.83
N GLN A 122 -4.98 -6.32 -4.95
CA GLN A 122 -6.11 -6.26 -5.87
C GLN A 122 -6.13 -7.52 -6.73
N VAL A 123 -7.32 -8.12 -6.85
CA VAL A 123 -7.55 -9.36 -7.58
C VAL A 123 -8.77 -9.23 -8.50
N GLY A 124 -8.77 -10.00 -9.59
CA GLY A 124 -9.86 -10.01 -10.58
C GLY A 124 -10.73 -11.28 -10.51
N SER A 125 -10.46 -12.21 -9.60
CA SER A 125 -11.21 -13.45 -9.48
C SER A 125 -11.12 -14.09 -8.10
N ALA A 126 -12.07 -14.97 -7.78
CA ALA A 126 -12.04 -15.74 -6.54
C ALA A 126 -10.82 -16.68 -6.45
N LEU A 127 -10.29 -17.12 -7.59
CA LEU A 127 -9.08 -17.93 -7.63
C LEU A 127 -7.87 -17.11 -7.23
N GLU A 128 -7.70 -15.93 -7.82
CA GLU A 128 -6.62 -15.00 -7.45
C GLU A 128 -6.72 -14.56 -6.00
N ALA A 129 -7.93 -14.33 -5.47
CA ALA A 129 -8.12 -14.01 -4.07
C ALA A 129 -7.55 -15.10 -3.15
N ARG A 130 -7.84 -16.37 -3.44
CA ARG A 130 -7.29 -17.51 -2.68
C ARG A 130 -5.76 -17.56 -2.80
N GLN A 131 -5.23 -17.41 -4.00
CA GLN A 131 -3.78 -17.39 -4.23
C GLN A 131 -3.09 -16.24 -3.51
N ALA A 132 -3.69 -15.05 -3.48
CA ALA A 132 -3.17 -13.90 -2.75
C ALA A 132 -3.10 -14.18 -1.24
N VAL A 133 -4.17 -14.72 -0.66
CA VAL A 133 -4.22 -15.08 0.77
C VAL A 133 -3.19 -16.17 1.09
N ASP A 134 -3.11 -17.22 0.27
CA ASP A 134 -2.13 -18.29 0.45
C ASP A 134 -0.68 -17.79 0.35
N ALA A 135 -0.45 -16.78 -0.48
CA ALA A 135 0.86 -16.11 -0.61
C ALA A 135 1.16 -15.11 0.53
N GLY A 136 0.16 -14.78 1.38
CA GLY A 136 0.33 -13.96 2.58
C GLY A 136 -0.30 -12.57 2.53
N ALA A 137 -1.17 -12.28 1.56
CA ALA A 137 -1.97 -11.06 1.60
C ALA A 137 -2.95 -11.08 2.79
N GLN A 138 -3.04 -9.98 3.50
CA GLN A 138 -3.95 -9.83 4.65
C GLN A 138 -5.25 -9.12 4.27
N VAL A 139 -5.25 -8.39 3.16
CA VAL A 139 -6.42 -7.73 2.59
C VAL A 139 -6.49 -8.01 1.11
N VAL A 140 -7.70 -8.26 0.63
CA VAL A 140 -8.00 -8.47 -0.79
C VAL A 140 -8.98 -7.38 -1.23
N VAL A 141 -8.67 -6.75 -2.36
CA VAL A 141 -9.56 -5.80 -3.05
C VAL A 141 -10.11 -6.48 -4.30
N ALA A 142 -11.43 -6.63 -4.38
CA ALA A 142 -12.15 -7.30 -5.46
C ALA A 142 -12.87 -6.29 -6.37
#